data_db6f8c8a8823c08dcf1ec443b7b9950b
#
_entry.id   db6f8c8a8823c08dcf1ec443b7b9950b
#
_cell.length_a   1.000
_cell.length_b   1.000
_cell.length_c   1.000
_cell.angle_alpha   90.00
_cell.angle_beta   90.00
_cell.angle_gamma   90.00
#
_symmetry.space_group_name_H-M   'P 1'
#
loop_
_entity.id
_entity.type
_entity.pdbx_description
1 polymer ?
#
loop_
_entity_poly.entity_id
_entity_poly.type
_entity_poly.pdbx_seq_one_letter_code
_entity_poly.pdbx_strand_id
1 'polypeptide(L)'
;MENYCRKYKLKPELPRTIVKIVEKSVKDYKGLVERVDKTKSTGEKLIGRSKLMIDLYKVIGKVANNSAPVLVTGERGTGKTSVAKAIHQFSNVHDKPLISINCNSYRANLLERKLFGYEKGSFEGAAFSQYGELEKAEGGILHLANIESLSLDMQSKIL
;
A
#
# COMPACT_ATOMS: atom_id res chain seq x y z
N MET A 1 -0.49 18.74 9.16
CA MET A 1 -1.15 18.04 8.04
C MET A 1 -1.95 19.00 7.14
N GLU A 2 -2.89 19.80 7.68
CA GLU A 2 -3.69 20.76 6.89
C GLU A 2 -2.88 21.77 6.06
N ASN A 3 -1.77 22.29 6.56
CA ASN A 3 -0.91 23.24 5.83
C ASN A 3 -0.19 22.58 4.64
N TYR A 4 0.11 21.27 4.73
CA TYR A 4 0.76 20.53 3.66
C TYR A 4 -0.26 20.21 2.55
N CYS A 5 -1.46 19.78 2.92
CA CYS A 5 -2.55 19.55 1.97
C CYS A 5 -2.93 20.82 1.19
N ARG A 6 -2.94 22.00 1.85
CA ARG A 6 -3.18 23.30 1.18
C ARG A 6 -2.06 23.67 0.21
N LYS A 7 -0.78 23.45 0.58
CA LYS A 7 0.38 23.77 -0.26
C LYS A 7 0.42 22.92 -1.53
N TYR A 8 -0.03 21.66 -1.46
CA TYR A 8 0.01 20.72 -2.58
C TYR A 8 -1.37 20.42 -3.19
N LYS A 9 -2.43 21.18 -2.79
CA LYS A 9 -3.83 20.98 -3.23
C LYS A 9 -4.34 19.55 -3.07
N LEU A 10 -3.80 18.80 -2.10
CA LEU A 10 -4.27 17.47 -1.77
C LEU A 10 -5.64 17.55 -1.10
N LYS A 11 -6.60 16.77 -1.58
CA LYS A 11 -7.87 16.60 -0.88
C LYS A 11 -7.63 15.89 0.45
N PRO A 12 -8.37 16.21 1.53
CA PRO A 12 -8.12 15.68 2.88
C PRO A 12 -8.40 14.17 3.04
N GLU A 13 -8.85 13.48 2.00
CA GLU A 13 -9.11 12.05 2.03
C GLU A 13 -7.85 11.29 1.57
N LEU A 14 -6.92 11.06 2.53
CA LEU A 14 -5.73 10.26 2.31
C LEU A 14 -6.10 8.82 1.90
N PRO A 15 -5.38 8.22 0.92
CA PRO A 15 -5.56 6.80 0.58
C PRO A 15 -5.30 5.92 1.79
N ARG A 16 -6.07 4.87 1.93
CA ARG A 16 -6.01 3.88 3.01
C ARG A 16 -4.69 3.11 2.94
N THR A 17 -3.68 3.53 3.68
CA THR A 17 -2.35 2.90 3.57
C THR A 17 -1.61 2.89 4.89
N ILE A 18 -1.13 1.76 5.27
CA ILE A 18 -0.30 1.30 6.38
C ILE A 18 -1.10 0.53 7.44
N VAL A 19 -0.74 -0.72 7.76
CA VAL A 19 -1.53 -1.64 8.59
C VAL A 19 -0.82 -2.11 9.83
N LYS A 20 -1.50 -2.03 10.95
CA LYS A 20 -1.18 -2.72 12.20
C LYS A 20 -2.15 -3.88 12.41
N ILE A 21 -1.65 -5.10 12.55
CA ILE A 21 -2.47 -6.31 12.76
C ILE A 21 -2.82 -6.44 14.23
N VAL A 22 -4.11 -6.48 14.56
CA VAL A 22 -4.63 -6.83 15.89
C VAL A 22 -5.55 -8.03 15.75
N GLU A 23 -5.33 -9.07 16.55
CA GLU A 23 -6.06 -10.34 16.50
C GLU A 23 -7.52 -10.22 16.95
N LYS A 24 -8.46 -10.68 16.12
CA LYS A 24 -9.78 -11.16 16.56
C LYS A 24 -10.42 -12.11 15.53
N SER A 25 -11.11 -13.13 16.01
CA SER A 25 -11.57 -14.32 15.30
C SER A 25 -12.48 -14.11 14.08
N VAL A 26 -12.26 -14.91 13.01
CA VAL A 26 -13.01 -14.92 11.75
C VAL A 26 -13.78 -16.23 11.57
N LYS A 27 -15.05 -16.13 11.23
CA LYS A 27 -15.96 -17.26 10.99
C LYS A 27 -16.00 -17.78 9.53
N ASP A 28 -15.34 -17.13 8.55
CA ASP A 28 -15.52 -17.51 7.14
C ASP A 28 -14.19 -17.77 6.39
N TYR A 29 -13.48 -18.78 6.87
CA TYR A 29 -12.24 -19.24 6.30
C TYR A 29 -12.38 -20.02 5.00
N LYS A 30 -13.46 -20.83 4.84
CA LYS A 30 -13.66 -21.67 3.64
C LYS A 30 -13.81 -20.85 2.36
N GLY A 31 -14.54 -19.76 2.39
CA GLY A 31 -14.75 -18.89 1.24
C GLY A 31 -13.49 -18.18 0.74
N LEU A 32 -12.50 -17.91 1.62
CA LEU A 32 -11.24 -17.27 1.25
C LEU A 32 -10.31 -18.23 0.49
N VAL A 33 -10.18 -19.48 0.94
CA VAL A 33 -9.35 -20.49 0.26
C VAL A 33 -9.92 -20.81 -1.12
N GLU A 34 -11.25 -20.92 -1.27
CA GLU A 34 -11.89 -21.17 -2.56
C GLU A 34 -11.76 -20.00 -3.55
N ARG A 35 -11.72 -18.74 -3.05
CA ARG A 35 -11.49 -17.56 -3.90
C ARG A 35 -10.04 -17.47 -4.40
N VAL A 36 -9.05 -17.83 -3.56
CA VAL A 36 -7.63 -17.91 -3.97
C VAL A 36 -7.43 -18.89 -5.12
N ASP A 37 -8.15 -20.02 -5.12
CA ASP A 37 -8.04 -21.04 -6.18
C ASP A 37 -8.76 -20.65 -7.48
N LYS A 38 -9.78 -19.80 -7.45
CA LYS A 38 -10.63 -19.45 -8.60
C LYS A 38 -10.20 -18.21 -9.39
N THR A 39 -9.35 -17.35 -8.84
CA THR A 39 -8.92 -16.16 -9.58
C THR A 39 -7.86 -16.50 -10.63
N LYS A 40 -8.27 -16.51 -11.89
CA LYS A 40 -7.40 -16.51 -13.08
C LYS A 40 -6.69 -15.15 -13.22
N SER A 41 -5.90 -14.74 -12.23
CA SER A 41 -5.04 -13.57 -12.40
C SER A 41 -3.59 -14.04 -12.59
N THR A 42 -2.96 -13.58 -13.64
CA THR A 42 -1.54 -13.73 -14.01
C THR A 42 -0.59 -13.02 -13.02
N GLY A 43 -0.92 -13.02 -11.71
CA GLY A 43 -0.13 -12.41 -10.64
C GLY A 43 0.46 -13.46 -9.71
N GLU A 44 1.55 -13.12 -9.05
CA GLU A 44 2.19 -13.92 -8.00
C GLU A 44 1.15 -14.31 -6.94
N LYS A 45 0.78 -15.58 -6.90
CA LYS A 45 -0.17 -16.12 -5.91
C LYS A 45 0.56 -16.45 -4.62
N LEU A 46 -0.01 -16.09 -3.49
CA LEU A 46 0.38 -16.68 -2.21
C LEU A 46 -0.03 -18.15 -2.21
N ILE A 47 0.95 -19.06 -2.13
CA ILE A 47 0.70 -20.52 -2.17
C ILE A 47 1.23 -21.13 -0.88
N GLY A 48 0.41 -21.87 -0.16
CA GLY A 48 0.81 -22.63 1.01
C GLY A 48 -0.38 -23.17 1.78
N ARG A 49 -0.20 -24.37 2.39
CA ARG A 49 -1.23 -25.05 3.17
C ARG A 49 -0.79 -25.30 4.63
N SER A 50 0.35 -24.74 5.04
CA SER A 50 0.78 -24.85 6.42
C SER A 50 -0.16 -24.07 7.36
N LYS A 51 -0.19 -24.44 8.62
CA LYS A 51 -0.99 -23.73 9.63
C LYS A 51 -0.69 -22.22 9.64
N LEU A 52 0.58 -21.83 9.53
CA LEU A 52 1.00 -20.44 9.49
C LEU A 52 0.45 -19.69 8.26
N MET A 53 0.45 -20.33 7.09
CA MET A 53 -0.14 -19.73 5.87
C MET A 53 -1.65 -19.60 6.00
N ILE A 54 -2.31 -20.57 6.57
CA ILE A 54 -3.73 -20.52 6.86
C ILE A 54 -4.07 -19.34 7.79
N ASP A 55 -3.29 -19.15 8.85
CA ASP A 55 -3.49 -18.04 9.77
C ASP A 55 -3.19 -16.69 9.10
N LEU A 56 -2.18 -16.62 8.24
CA LEU A 56 -1.91 -15.45 7.41
C LEU A 56 -3.11 -15.10 6.49
N TYR A 57 -3.71 -16.08 5.82
CA TYR A 57 -4.90 -15.85 5.00
C TYR A 57 -6.09 -15.31 5.79
N LYS A 58 -6.31 -15.81 7.01
CA LYS A 58 -7.34 -15.27 7.90
C LYS A 58 -7.08 -13.81 8.25
N VAL A 59 -5.81 -13.46 8.51
CA VAL A 59 -5.42 -12.08 8.80
C VAL A 59 -5.62 -11.19 7.57
N ILE A 60 -5.19 -11.62 6.38
CA ILE A 60 -5.42 -10.89 5.13
C ILE A 60 -6.91 -10.60 4.94
N GLY A 61 -7.78 -11.61 5.11
CA GLY A 61 -9.23 -11.41 4.97
C GLY A 61 -9.83 -10.41 5.98
N LYS A 62 -9.28 -10.34 7.19
CA LYS A 62 -9.70 -9.36 8.20
C LYS A 62 -9.30 -7.93 7.83
N VAL A 63 -8.04 -7.75 7.39
CA VAL A 63 -7.50 -6.41 7.14
C VAL A 63 -7.95 -5.86 5.78
N ALA A 64 -8.24 -6.73 4.81
CA ALA A 64 -8.64 -6.32 3.47
C ALA A 64 -9.89 -5.43 3.45
N ASN A 65 -10.82 -5.64 4.39
CA ASN A 65 -12.06 -4.85 4.50
C ASN A 65 -12.00 -3.76 5.58
N ASN A 66 -10.80 -3.50 6.11
CA ASN A 66 -10.59 -2.46 7.10
C ASN A 66 -9.85 -1.28 6.46
N SER A 67 -10.21 -0.05 6.86
CA SER A 67 -9.54 1.18 6.38
C SER A 67 -8.28 1.54 7.16
N ALA A 68 -7.95 0.77 8.20
CA ALA A 68 -6.74 1.03 8.98
C ALA A 68 -5.48 0.75 8.16
N PRO A 69 -4.40 1.51 8.41
CA PRO A 69 -3.11 1.24 7.81
C PRO A 69 -2.57 -0.18 8.15
N VAL A 70 -1.87 -0.93 7.18
CA VAL A 70 -1.32 -2.31 7.36
C VAL A 70 0.22 -2.32 7.31
N LEU A 71 0.91 -2.69 8.37
CA LEU A 71 2.36 -2.93 8.37
C LEU A 71 2.64 -4.42 8.18
N VAL A 72 3.29 -4.78 7.07
CA VAL A 72 3.74 -6.15 6.79
C VAL A 72 5.22 -6.25 7.08
N THR A 73 5.60 -7.05 8.08
CA THR A 73 6.99 -7.28 8.47
C THR A 73 7.46 -8.69 8.11
N GLY A 74 8.76 -8.86 7.92
CA GLY A 74 9.37 -10.14 7.61
C GLY A 74 10.72 -9.98 6.91
N GLU A 75 11.48 -11.06 6.82
CA GLU A 75 12.78 -11.09 6.16
C GLU A 75 12.68 -10.78 4.67
N ARG A 76 13.82 -10.48 4.04
CA ARG A 76 13.88 -10.29 2.59
C ARG A 76 13.49 -11.59 1.87
N GLY A 77 12.64 -11.48 0.84
CA GLY A 77 12.22 -12.65 0.05
C GLY A 77 11.02 -13.41 0.60
N THR A 78 10.48 -13.08 1.77
CA THR A 78 9.36 -13.80 2.41
C THR A 78 7.98 -13.54 1.78
N GLY A 79 7.89 -12.74 0.70
CA GLY A 79 6.64 -12.50 -0.02
C GLY A 79 5.80 -11.34 0.52
N LYS A 80 6.39 -10.36 1.22
CA LYS A 80 5.67 -9.17 1.74
C LYS A 80 4.86 -8.44 0.66
N THR A 81 5.42 -8.27 -0.52
CA THR A 81 4.72 -7.66 -1.66
C THR A 81 3.54 -8.49 -2.13
N SER A 82 3.66 -9.82 -2.11
CA SER A 82 2.55 -10.73 -2.46
C SER A 82 1.42 -10.65 -1.43
N VAL A 83 1.74 -10.42 -0.15
CA VAL A 83 0.75 -10.15 0.91
C VAL A 83 0.00 -8.84 0.62
N ALA A 84 0.71 -7.76 0.26
CA ALA A 84 0.08 -6.47 -0.08
C ALA A 84 -0.86 -6.61 -1.30
N LYS A 85 -0.43 -7.33 -2.34
CA LYS A 85 -1.28 -7.65 -3.51
C LYS A 85 -2.52 -8.46 -3.12
N ALA A 86 -2.36 -9.44 -2.23
CA ALA A 86 -3.48 -10.25 -1.75
C ALA A 86 -4.47 -9.40 -0.93
N ILE A 87 -4.00 -8.51 -0.06
CA ILE A 87 -4.86 -7.57 0.68
C ILE A 87 -5.69 -6.73 -0.30
N HIS A 88 -5.08 -6.17 -1.34
CA HIS A 88 -5.80 -5.41 -2.36
C HIS A 88 -6.85 -6.29 -3.07
N GLN A 89 -6.46 -7.48 -3.52
CA GLN A 89 -7.32 -8.41 -4.26
C GLN A 89 -8.58 -8.81 -3.48
N PHE A 90 -8.47 -8.93 -2.14
CA PHE A 90 -9.58 -9.31 -1.27
C PHE A 90 -10.29 -8.11 -0.61
N SER A 91 -9.86 -6.88 -0.91
CA SER A 91 -10.47 -5.67 -0.38
C SER A 91 -11.72 -5.25 -1.15
N ASN A 92 -12.52 -4.36 -0.53
CA ASN A 92 -13.65 -3.71 -1.19
C ASN A 92 -13.22 -2.72 -2.29
N VAL A 93 -11.92 -2.47 -2.44
CA VAL A 93 -11.32 -1.58 -3.43
C VAL A 93 -10.44 -2.33 -4.44
N HIS A 94 -10.71 -3.63 -4.64
CA HIS A 94 -9.97 -4.48 -5.58
C HIS A 94 -10.07 -4.04 -7.05
N ASP A 95 -11.08 -3.27 -7.40
CA ASP A 95 -11.31 -2.62 -8.70
C ASP A 95 -10.60 -1.27 -8.83
N LYS A 96 -10.04 -0.74 -7.74
CA LYS A 96 -9.32 0.53 -7.67
C LYS A 96 -7.80 0.32 -7.80
N PRO A 97 -7.02 1.39 -8.04
CA PRO A 97 -5.58 1.25 -8.22
C PRO A 97 -4.87 0.64 -7.00
N LEU A 98 -3.93 -0.28 -7.25
CA LEU A 98 -2.86 -0.64 -6.34
C LEU A 98 -1.57 0.00 -6.84
N ILE A 99 -1.17 1.08 -6.20
CA ILE A 99 0.10 1.75 -6.50
C ILE A 99 1.18 1.20 -5.56
N SER A 100 2.26 0.67 -6.14
CA SER A 100 3.37 0.09 -5.36
C SER A 100 4.65 0.86 -5.60
N ILE A 101 5.27 1.38 -4.54
CA ILE A 101 6.52 2.12 -4.57
C ILE A 101 7.53 1.42 -3.67
N ASN A 102 8.72 1.15 -4.22
CA ASN A 102 9.86 0.71 -3.42
C ASN A 102 10.64 1.94 -2.96
N CYS A 103 10.56 2.27 -1.67
CA CYS A 103 11.20 3.45 -1.08
C CYS A 103 12.72 3.44 -1.22
N ASN A 104 13.33 2.25 -1.27
CA ASN A 104 14.78 2.10 -1.43
C ASN A 104 15.29 2.32 -2.87
N SER A 105 14.38 2.41 -3.85
CA SER A 105 14.74 2.58 -5.27
C SER A 105 15.00 4.02 -5.68
N TYR A 106 14.79 4.98 -4.79
CA TYR A 106 14.87 6.41 -5.09
C TYR A 106 15.68 7.15 -4.05
N ARG A 107 16.42 8.20 -4.47
CA ARG A 107 16.97 9.20 -3.54
C ARG A 107 15.81 9.97 -2.89
N ALA A 108 16.01 10.47 -1.67
CA ALA A 108 14.93 11.08 -0.86
C ALA A 108 14.16 12.19 -1.62
N ASN A 109 14.85 13.09 -2.30
CA ASN A 109 14.22 14.17 -3.07
C ASN A 109 13.41 13.66 -4.28
N LEU A 110 13.85 12.59 -4.94
CA LEU A 110 13.12 11.98 -6.05
C LEU A 110 11.90 11.20 -5.54
N LEU A 111 12.05 10.50 -4.40
CA LEU A 111 10.94 9.79 -3.76
C LEU A 111 9.85 10.76 -3.33
N GLU A 112 10.23 11.90 -2.75
CA GLU A 112 9.29 12.95 -2.37
C GLU A 112 8.47 13.45 -3.56
N ARG A 113 9.14 13.82 -4.66
CA ARG A 113 8.47 14.25 -5.89
C ARG A 113 7.58 13.16 -6.48
N LYS A 114 8.02 11.91 -6.42
CA LYS A 114 7.23 10.77 -6.91
C LYS A 114 6.00 10.54 -6.06
N LEU A 115 6.11 10.60 -4.74
CA LEU A 115 4.99 10.37 -3.82
C LEU A 115 3.98 11.52 -3.87
N PHE A 116 4.45 12.76 -3.76
CA PHE A 116 3.57 13.93 -3.58
C PHE A 116 3.34 14.72 -4.87
N GLY A 117 4.09 14.41 -5.95
CA GLY A 117 4.05 15.19 -7.18
C GLY A 117 4.81 16.53 -7.04
N TYR A 118 4.70 17.36 -8.06
CA TYR A 118 5.31 18.68 -8.09
C TYR A 118 4.59 19.61 -9.08
N GLU A 119 4.68 20.91 -8.84
CA GLU A 119 4.19 21.93 -9.74
C GLU A 119 5.28 22.38 -10.73
N LYS A 120 4.84 22.86 -11.90
CA LYS A 120 5.74 23.49 -12.89
C LYS A 120 6.55 24.60 -12.22
N GLY A 121 7.86 24.61 -12.47
CA GLY A 121 8.77 25.62 -11.94
C GLY A 121 9.21 25.42 -10.47
N SER A 122 8.79 24.35 -9.79
CA SER A 122 9.16 24.09 -8.39
C SER A 122 10.64 23.74 -8.19
N PHE A 123 11.34 23.35 -9.25
CA PHE A 123 12.79 23.13 -9.29
C PHE A 123 13.32 23.26 -10.72
N GLU A 124 14.64 23.38 -10.89
CA GLU A 124 15.28 23.44 -12.21
C GLU A 124 15.01 22.15 -13.00
N GLY A 125 14.35 22.29 -14.17
CA GLY A 125 13.91 21.17 -15.00
C GLY A 125 12.45 20.76 -14.80
N ALA A 126 11.68 21.37 -13.89
CA ALA A 126 10.24 21.14 -13.74
C ALA A 126 9.44 21.86 -14.86
N ALA A 127 9.51 21.31 -16.06
CA ALA A 127 8.83 21.89 -17.25
C ALA A 127 7.28 21.80 -17.17
N PHE A 128 6.75 20.81 -16.44
CA PHE A 128 5.33 20.52 -16.27
C PHE A 128 5.01 20.19 -14.83
N SER A 129 3.75 20.37 -14.40
CA SER A 129 3.25 19.82 -13.13
C SER A 129 3.02 18.32 -13.28
N GLN A 130 3.27 17.55 -12.23
CA GLN A 130 3.06 16.10 -12.20
C GLN A 130 2.35 15.69 -10.92
N TYR A 131 1.27 14.91 -11.07
CA TYR A 131 0.55 14.29 -9.95
C TYR A 131 1.41 13.24 -9.26
N GLY A 132 1.34 13.22 -7.93
CA GLY A 132 2.03 12.22 -7.11
C GLY A 132 1.35 10.85 -7.15
N GLU A 133 2.10 9.83 -6.77
CA GLU A 133 1.55 8.48 -6.68
C GLU A 133 0.51 8.36 -5.55
N LEU A 134 0.57 9.20 -4.52
CA LEU A 134 -0.47 9.35 -3.50
C LEU A 134 -1.82 9.74 -4.12
N GLU A 135 -1.81 10.73 -5.01
CA GLU A 135 -3.02 11.20 -5.68
C GLU A 135 -3.56 10.14 -6.66
N LYS A 136 -2.67 9.47 -7.39
CA LYS A 136 -3.04 8.37 -8.30
C LYS A 136 -3.60 7.16 -7.57
N ALA A 137 -3.25 6.97 -6.28
CA ALA A 137 -3.77 5.91 -5.42
C ALA A 137 -5.10 6.28 -4.76
N GLU A 138 -5.68 7.44 -5.08
CA GLU A 138 -6.94 7.89 -4.48
C GLU A 138 -8.05 6.86 -4.68
N GLY A 139 -8.74 6.55 -3.59
CA GLY A 139 -9.79 5.51 -3.56
C GLY A 139 -9.28 4.07 -3.60
N GLY A 140 -7.98 3.85 -3.84
CA GLY A 140 -7.33 2.55 -3.92
C GLY A 140 -6.39 2.27 -2.75
N ILE A 141 -5.28 1.57 -3.03
CA ILE A 141 -4.24 1.23 -2.05
C ILE A 141 -2.88 1.73 -2.52
N LEU A 142 -2.15 2.42 -1.65
CA LEU A 142 -0.73 2.71 -1.81
C LEU A 142 0.10 1.71 -0.99
N HIS A 143 0.95 0.94 -1.64
CA HIS A 143 1.90 0.03 -1.02
C HIS A 143 3.30 0.63 -1.04
N LEU A 144 3.87 0.88 0.14
CA LEU A 144 5.23 1.35 0.34
C LEU A 144 6.12 0.17 0.75
N ALA A 145 6.92 -0.36 -0.17
CA ALA A 145 7.90 -1.39 0.15
C ALA A 145 9.17 -0.77 0.71
N ASN A 146 9.82 -1.44 1.65
CA ASN A 146 11.03 -0.99 2.35
C ASN A 146 10.86 0.38 3.02
N ILE A 147 9.76 0.55 3.75
CA ILE A 147 9.39 1.80 4.42
C ILE A 147 10.45 2.25 5.44
N GLU A 148 11.23 1.31 5.96
CA GLU A 148 12.36 1.57 6.87
C GLU A 148 13.48 2.40 6.25
N SER A 149 13.54 2.51 4.92
CA SER A 149 14.51 3.35 4.21
C SER A 149 14.12 4.82 4.12
N LEU A 150 12.93 5.19 4.58
CA LEU A 150 12.47 6.57 4.61
C LEU A 150 13.24 7.41 5.64
N SER A 151 13.67 8.61 5.24
CA SER A 151 14.20 9.59 6.19
C SER A 151 13.12 10.04 7.18
N LEU A 152 13.51 10.51 8.35
CA LEU A 152 12.59 11.02 9.37
C LEU A 152 11.69 12.15 8.83
N ASP A 153 12.23 13.01 7.97
CA ASP A 153 11.46 14.07 7.31
C ASP A 153 10.35 13.49 6.43
N MET A 154 10.67 12.46 5.63
CA MET A 154 9.68 11.77 4.81
C MET A 154 8.63 11.02 5.62
N GLN A 155 9.04 10.39 6.73
CA GLN A 155 8.09 9.74 7.65
C GLN A 155 7.10 10.75 8.22
N SER A 156 7.57 11.93 8.63
CA SER A 156 6.71 13.01 9.14
C SER A 156 5.76 13.60 8.09
N LYS A 157 6.11 13.49 6.80
CA LYS A 157 5.24 13.95 5.70
C LYS A 157 4.15 12.95 5.33
N ILE A 158 4.38 11.67 5.60
CA ILE A 158 3.44 10.58 5.30
C ILE A 158 2.43 10.37 6.45
N LEU A 159 2.84 10.62 7.68
CA LEU A 159 2.01 10.50 8.90
C LEU A 159 1.09 11.71 9.08
#